data_381c88383cb887976b344a3b477740c7
#
_entry.id   381c88383cb887976b344a3b477740c7
#
_cell.length_a   1.000
_cell.length_b   1.000
_cell.length_c   1.000
_cell.angle_alpha   90.00
_cell.angle_beta   90.00
_cell.angle_gamma   90.00
#
_symmetry.space_group_name_H-M   'P 1'
#
loop_
_entity.id
_entity.type
_entity.pdbx_description
1 polymer ?
#
loop_
_entity_poly.entity_id
_entity_poly.type
_entity_poly.pdbx_seq_one_letter_code
_entity_poly.pdbx_strand_id
1 'polypeptide(L)'
;MNTPKPIPTPLTVTGLNVHESVGHAIVRALKRHGVECTFGQSLPTMFQLSAEAGGVKQIVYRTENAGGYMADAYARLTGKPGIVTAQNGPAAALLVAPLAEALKASIPVIALVQDVSRLQTDKNAFQDLDHIGMFSAVSKWVRRVNEPSR
;
A
#
# COMPACT_ATOMS: atom_id res chain seq x y z
N MET A 1 -1.86 26.02 -13.78
CA MET A 1 -1.95 24.57 -14.00
C MET A 1 -0.57 23.97 -13.73
N ASN A 2 -0.41 23.25 -12.61
CA ASN A 2 0.87 22.59 -12.27
C ASN A 2 0.95 21.29 -13.06
N THR A 3 1.82 21.24 -14.06
CA THR A 3 2.15 19.98 -14.74
C THR A 3 2.79 19.04 -13.71
N PRO A 4 2.33 17.78 -13.60
CA PRO A 4 2.96 16.83 -12.69
C PRO A 4 4.42 16.64 -13.08
N LYS A 5 5.33 16.73 -12.10
CA LYS A 5 6.75 16.45 -12.33
C LYS A 5 6.87 15.01 -12.88
N PRO A 6 7.67 14.82 -13.93
CA PRO A 6 7.92 13.48 -14.45
C PRO A 6 8.53 12.61 -13.36
N ILE A 7 8.08 11.35 -13.29
CA ILE A 7 8.69 10.34 -12.41
C ILE A 7 10.17 10.25 -12.80
N PRO A 8 11.11 10.40 -11.86
CA PRO A 8 12.53 10.29 -12.20
C PRO A 8 12.78 8.95 -12.89
N THR A 9 13.44 9.00 -14.03
CA THR A 9 13.99 7.83 -14.69
C THR A 9 14.89 7.11 -13.66
N PRO A 10 14.88 5.79 -13.58
CA PRO A 10 15.76 5.06 -12.66
C PRO A 10 17.19 5.59 -12.79
N LEU A 11 17.81 5.93 -11.68
CA LEU A 11 19.18 6.42 -11.65
C LEU A 11 20.08 5.35 -12.29
N THR A 12 20.60 5.63 -13.45
CA THR A 12 21.63 4.83 -14.10
C THR A 12 22.94 5.05 -13.35
N VAL A 13 23.20 4.26 -12.35
CA VAL A 13 24.55 4.16 -11.80
C VAL A 13 25.31 3.28 -12.79
N THR A 14 26.27 3.89 -13.48
CA THR A 14 27.19 3.31 -14.45
C THR A 14 27.18 1.75 -14.50
N GLY A 15 26.46 1.20 -15.49
CA GLY A 15 26.56 -0.21 -15.87
C GLY A 15 25.74 -1.22 -15.06
N LEU A 16 25.02 -0.80 -14.02
CA LEU A 16 24.08 -1.65 -13.30
C LEU A 16 22.66 -1.24 -13.67
N ASN A 17 21.91 -2.15 -14.26
CA ASN A 17 20.45 -2.02 -14.35
C ASN A 17 19.91 -1.99 -12.93
N VAL A 18 19.59 -0.80 -12.41
CA VAL A 18 18.89 -0.68 -11.14
C VAL A 18 17.50 -1.23 -11.38
N HIS A 19 17.25 -2.45 -10.93
CA HIS A 19 15.93 -3.05 -11.00
C HIS A 19 14.92 -2.14 -10.28
N GLU A 20 13.80 -1.90 -10.95
CA GLU A 20 12.69 -1.14 -10.36
C GLU A 20 12.28 -1.77 -9.02
N SER A 21 12.17 -0.96 -7.97
CA SER A 21 11.69 -1.48 -6.69
C SER A 21 10.21 -1.87 -6.76
N VAL A 22 9.78 -2.78 -5.89
CA VAL A 22 8.36 -3.14 -5.71
C VAL A 22 7.50 -1.89 -5.49
N GLY A 23 8.00 -0.93 -4.69
CA GLY A 23 7.29 0.34 -4.47
C GLY A 23 7.03 1.12 -5.75
N HIS A 24 8.03 1.26 -6.63
CA HIS A 24 7.88 1.94 -7.92
C HIS A 24 6.89 1.19 -8.84
N ALA A 25 6.97 -0.13 -8.91
CA ALA A 25 6.06 -0.94 -9.72
C ALA A 25 4.60 -0.77 -9.24
N ILE A 26 4.35 -0.81 -7.93
CA ILE A 26 3.03 -0.59 -7.35
C ILE A 26 2.52 0.82 -7.68
N VAL A 27 3.31 1.86 -7.43
CA VAL A 27 2.91 3.25 -7.70
C VAL A 27 2.57 3.46 -9.18
N ARG A 28 3.37 2.90 -10.08
CA ARG A 28 3.09 2.96 -11.52
C ARG A 28 1.77 2.27 -11.88
N ALA A 29 1.49 1.10 -11.28
CA ALA A 29 0.23 0.41 -11.48
C ALA A 29 -0.95 1.23 -10.94
N LEU A 30 -0.87 1.73 -9.72
CA LEU A 30 -1.92 2.55 -9.09
C LEU A 30 -2.22 3.81 -9.91
N LYS A 31 -1.21 4.49 -10.42
CA LYS A 31 -1.40 5.68 -11.28
C LYS A 31 -2.12 5.38 -12.58
N ARG A 32 -1.90 4.21 -13.19
CA ARG A 32 -2.65 3.77 -14.38
C ARG A 32 -4.14 3.61 -14.09
N HIS A 33 -4.52 3.36 -12.84
CA HIS A 33 -5.91 3.26 -12.38
C HIS A 33 -6.43 4.57 -11.77
N GLY A 34 -5.75 5.69 -12.01
CA GLY A 34 -6.21 7.01 -11.59
C GLY A 34 -6.08 7.30 -10.10
N VAL A 35 -5.22 6.55 -9.38
CA VAL A 35 -4.95 6.82 -7.97
C VAL A 35 -4.12 8.09 -7.82
N GLU A 36 -4.62 9.03 -7.03
CA GLU A 36 -4.02 10.35 -6.77
C GLU A 36 -3.56 10.51 -5.34
N CYS A 37 -4.11 9.74 -4.41
CA CYS A 37 -3.74 9.80 -3.01
C CYS A 37 -3.79 8.43 -2.33
N THR A 38 -3.09 8.35 -1.20
CA THR A 38 -3.10 7.21 -0.28
C THR A 38 -3.38 7.70 1.13
N PHE A 39 -4.00 6.85 1.95
CA PHE A 39 -4.23 7.10 3.37
C PHE A 39 -3.21 6.28 4.16
N GLY A 40 -2.29 6.96 4.86
CA GLY A 40 -1.20 6.25 5.51
C GLY A 40 -0.43 7.13 6.49
N GLN A 41 0.46 6.52 7.28
CA GLN A 41 1.39 7.25 8.12
C GLN A 41 2.76 7.33 7.43
N SER A 42 3.67 6.40 7.59
CA SER A 42 5.00 6.46 6.96
C SER A 42 5.43 5.13 6.38
N LEU A 43 4.59 4.12 6.53
CA LEU A 43 4.91 2.73 6.20
C LEU A 43 3.89 2.15 5.22
N PRO A 44 4.31 1.29 4.34
CA PRO A 44 5.68 0.82 4.06
C PRO A 44 6.56 1.92 3.49
N THR A 45 7.75 2.14 4.07
CA THR A 45 8.62 3.27 3.72
C THR A 45 8.97 3.33 2.24
N MET A 46 9.38 2.21 1.65
CA MET A 46 9.77 2.18 0.23
C MET A 46 8.60 2.49 -0.71
N PHE A 47 7.38 2.08 -0.35
CA PHE A 47 6.19 2.47 -1.08
C PHE A 47 5.94 3.98 -0.95
N GLN A 48 6.01 4.54 0.26
CA GLN A 48 5.75 5.97 0.49
C GLN A 48 6.74 6.86 -0.25
N LEU A 49 8.03 6.54 -0.21
CA LEU A 49 9.05 7.27 -0.99
C LEU A 49 8.77 7.21 -2.50
N SER A 50 8.36 6.05 -3.00
CA SER A 50 7.99 5.89 -4.40
C SER A 50 6.71 6.65 -4.75
N ALA A 51 5.73 6.69 -3.84
CA ALA A 51 4.47 7.41 -4.01
C ALA A 51 4.71 8.92 -4.06
N GLU A 52 5.53 9.46 -3.16
CA GLU A 52 5.93 10.87 -3.16
C GLU A 52 6.66 11.24 -4.45
N ALA A 53 7.67 10.46 -4.86
CA ALA A 53 8.38 10.66 -6.11
C ALA A 53 7.46 10.57 -7.34
N GLY A 54 6.45 9.72 -7.29
CA GLY A 54 5.41 9.56 -8.32
C GLY A 54 4.32 10.63 -8.29
N GLY A 55 4.35 11.59 -7.35
CA GLY A 55 3.34 12.63 -7.20
C GLY A 55 1.99 12.12 -6.65
N VAL A 56 1.98 10.99 -5.94
CA VAL A 56 0.80 10.48 -5.22
C VAL A 56 0.80 11.11 -3.83
N LYS A 57 -0.29 11.82 -3.50
CA LYS A 57 -0.40 12.54 -2.23
C LYS A 57 -0.65 11.57 -1.08
N GLN A 58 0.08 11.71 0.02
CA GLN A 58 -0.24 11.02 1.27
C GLN A 58 -1.18 11.87 2.13
N ILE A 59 -2.27 11.25 2.58
CA ILE A 59 -3.20 11.81 3.57
C ILE A 59 -3.00 11.03 4.87
N VAL A 60 -2.58 11.74 5.91
CA VAL A 60 -2.22 11.11 7.18
C VAL A 60 -3.47 10.83 8.01
N TYR A 61 -3.57 9.67 8.59
CA TYR A 61 -4.60 9.29 9.55
C TYR A 61 -4.04 9.19 10.98
N ARG A 62 -4.91 9.18 11.98
CA ARG A 62 -4.54 9.03 13.39
C ARG A 62 -4.43 7.56 13.80
N THR A 63 -5.35 6.72 13.33
CA THR A 63 -5.38 5.28 13.57
C THR A 63 -5.65 4.54 12.27
N GLU A 64 -5.14 3.33 12.12
CA GLU A 64 -5.28 2.52 10.90
C GLU A 64 -6.73 2.23 10.57
N ASN A 65 -7.54 1.99 11.60
CA ASN A 65 -8.98 1.81 11.45
C ASN A 65 -9.64 3.03 10.78
N ALA A 66 -9.33 4.24 11.26
CA ALA A 66 -9.81 5.47 10.63
C ALA A 66 -9.28 5.61 9.20
N GLY A 67 -8.00 5.29 8.95
CA GLY A 67 -7.41 5.29 7.62
C GLY A 67 -8.11 4.36 6.64
N GLY A 68 -8.49 3.16 7.10
CA GLY A 68 -9.26 2.21 6.31
C GLY A 68 -10.65 2.74 5.92
N TYR A 69 -11.37 3.35 6.87
CA TYR A 69 -12.67 3.99 6.56
C TYR A 69 -12.52 5.24 5.71
N MET A 70 -11.43 6.00 5.83
CA MET A 70 -11.15 7.12 4.91
C MET A 70 -10.96 6.62 3.47
N ALA A 71 -10.25 5.52 3.27
CA ALA A 71 -10.09 4.88 1.97
C ALA A 71 -11.41 4.36 1.41
N ASP A 72 -12.24 3.72 2.24
CA ASP A 72 -13.59 3.26 1.86
C ASP A 72 -14.47 4.45 1.44
N ALA A 73 -14.54 5.50 2.25
CA ALA A 73 -15.34 6.69 1.94
C ALA A 73 -14.86 7.38 0.65
N TYR A 74 -13.55 7.48 0.46
CA TYR A 74 -12.98 8.04 -0.77
C TYR A 74 -13.41 7.23 -2.00
N ALA A 75 -13.35 5.91 -1.91
CA ALA A 75 -13.75 5.05 -3.02
C ALA A 75 -15.24 5.19 -3.35
N ARG A 76 -16.10 5.26 -2.33
CA ARG A 76 -17.55 5.49 -2.52
C ARG A 76 -17.86 6.82 -3.21
N LEU A 77 -17.18 7.88 -2.82
CA LEU A 77 -17.45 9.23 -3.32
C LEU A 77 -16.86 9.48 -4.72
N THR A 78 -15.72 8.87 -5.02
CA THR A 78 -14.98 9.17 -6.27
C THR A 78 -15.12 8.11 -7.34
N GLY A 79 -15.56 6.91 -7.00
CA GLY A 79 -15.53 5.75 -7.89
C GLY A 79 -14.12 5.23 -8.20
N LYS A 80 -13.08 5.77 -7.55
CA LYS A 80 -11.68 5.34 -7.69
C LYS A 80 -11.31 4.40 -6.55
N PRO A 81 -10.30 3.52 -6.72
CA PRO A 81 -9.83 2.69 -5.61
C PRO A 81 -9.30 3.54 -4.45
N GLY A 82 -9.73 3.24 -3.23
CA GLY A 82 -9.16 3.80 -2.01
C GLY A 82 -7.92 3.00 -1.61
N ILE A 83 -6.81 3.69 -1.33
CA ILE A 83 -5.55 3.05 -0.96
C ILE A 83 -5.23 3.37 0.49
N VAL A 84 -5.12 2.35 1.32
CA VAL A 84 -4.69 2.49 2.71
C VAL A 84 -3.37 1.75 2.92
N THR A 85 -2.47 2.33 3.70
CA THR A 85 -1.20 1.69 4.06
C THR A 85 -1.09 1.53 5.57
N ALA A 86 -0.43 0.46 6.02
CA ALA A 86 -0.20 0.23 7.44
C ALA A 86 1.13 -0.50 7.68
N GLN A 87 1.63 -0.38 8.90
CA GLN A 87 2.71 -1.20 9.41
C GLN A 87 2.22 -2.64 9.61
N ASN A 88 3.15 -3.58 9.71
CA ASN A 88 2.89 -4.98 10.06
C ASN A 88 2.33 -5.14 11.49
N GLY A 89 1.83 -6.33 11.77
CA GLY A 89 1.38 -6.74 13.10
C GLY A 89 0.13 -6.00 13.59
N PRO A 90 0.17 -5.38 14.79
CA PRO A 90 -1.00 -4.74 15.39
C PRO A 90 -1.65 -3.66 14.54
N ALA A 91 -0.85 -2.85 13.83
CA ALA A 91 -1.34 -1.83 12.90
C ALA A 91 -2.15 -2.45 11.75
N ALA A 92 -1.63 -3.52 11.15
CA ALA A 92 -2.36 -4.29 10.14
C ALA A 92 -3.68 -4.86 10.67
N ALA A 93 -3.70 -5.36 11.90
CA ALA A 93 -4.90 -5.91 12.52
C ALA A 93 -6.03 -4.88 12.64
N LEU A 94 -5.70 -3.61 12.83
CA LEU A 94 -6.71 -2.53 12.88
C LEU A 94 -7.39 -2.27 11.53
N LEU A 95 -6.86 -2.79 10.42
CA LEU A 95 -7.51 -2.70 9.10
C LEU A 95 -8.58 -3.77 8.86
N VAL A 96 -8.70 -4.77 9.72
CA VAL A 96 -9.65 -5.88 9.53
C VAL A 96 -11.09 -5.37 9.43
N ALA A 97 -11.51 -4.50 10.34
CA ALA A 97 -12.89 -3.99 10.36
C ALA A 97 -13.26 -3.18 9.10
N PRO A 98 -12.49 -2.14 8.70
CA PRO A 98 -12.81 -1.40 7.49
C PRO A 98 -12.70 -2.22 6.20
N LEU A 99 -11.80 -3.21 6.13
CA LEU A 99 -11.70 -4.10 4.96
C LEU A 99 -12.89 -5.05 4.88
N ALA A 100 -13.37 -5.57 6.03
CA ALA A 100 -14.59 -6.39 6.07
C ALA A 100 -15.80 -5.60 5.57
N GLU A 101 -15.95 -4.35 6.00
CA GLU A 101 -17.02 -3.45 5.53
C GLU A 101 -16.91 -3.20 4.01
N ALA A 102 -15.73 -2.81 3.53
CA ALA A 102 -15.50 -2.56 2.12
C ALA A 102 -15.78 -3.80 1.26
N LEU A 103 -15.36 -5.01 1.72
CA LEU A 103 -15.62 -6.28 1.03
C LEU A 103 -17.12 -6.53 0.90
N LYS A 104 -17.88 -6.39 2.00
CA LYS A 104 -19.33 -6.67 2.01
C LYS A 104 -20.13 -5.62 1.24
N ALA A 105 -19.67 -4.38 1.24
CA ALA A 105 -20.26 -3.28 0.46
C ALA A 105 -19.78 -3.25 -1.01
N SER A 106 -18.87 -4.13 -1.42
CA SER A 106 -18.26 -4.16 -2.77
C SER A 106 -17.54 -2.86 -3.13
N ILE A 107 -16.90 -2.22 -2.15
CA ILE A 107 -16.13 -0.99 -2.34
C ILE A 107 -14.66 -1.33 -2.62
N PRO A 108 -14.05 -0.77 -3.68
CA PRO A 108 -12.68 -1.07 -4.07
C PRO A 108 -11.66 -0.40 -3.12
N VAL A 109 -11.22 -1.13 -2.11
CA VAL A 109 -10.14 -0.71 -1.20
C VAL A 109 -8.94 -1.63 -1.38
N ILE A 110 -7.75 -1.05 -1.48
CA ILE A 110 -6.47 -1.76 -1.52
C ILE A 110 -5.69 -1.40 -0.26
N ALA A 111 -5.37 -2.41 0.55
CA ALA A 111 -4.49 -2.26 1.70
C ALA A 111 -3.07 -2.70 1.33
N LEU A 112 -2.11 -1.81 1.51
CA LEU A 112 -0.68 -2.08 1.34
C LEU A 112 -0.05 -2.15 2.73
N VAL A 113 0.19 -3.36 3.20
CA VAL A 113 0.70 -3.62 4.54
C VAL A 113 2.18 -3.97 4.47
N GLN A 114 2.97 -3.37 5.34
CA GLN A 114 4.37 -3.75 5.50
C GLN A 114 4.46 -5.18 6.01
N ASP A 115 5.49 -5.88 5.61
CA ASP A 115 5.83 -7.20 6.13
C ASP A 115 7.22 -7.16 6.76
N VAL A 116 7.57 -8.19 7.52
CA VAL A 116 8.93 -8.35 8.05
C VAL A 116 9.91 -8.66 6.92
N SER A 117 11.19 -8.35 7.15
CA SER A 117 12.25 -8.71 6.21
C SER A 117 12.25 -10.23 5.93
N ARG A 118 12.48 -10.63 4.69
CA ARG A 118 12.64 -12.06 4.31
C ARG A 118 13.66 -12.81 5.17
N LEU A 119 14.68 -12.12 5.64
CA LEU A 119 15.70 -12.69 6.52
C LEU A 119 15.18 -12.97 7.94
N GLN A 120 14.02 -12.43 8.30
CA GLN A 120 13.40 -12.58 9.61
C GLN A 120 12.12 -13.43 9.58
N THR A 121 11.72 -13.91 8.40
CA THR A 121 10.57 -14.82 8.26
C THR A 121 10.81 -16.07 9.10
N ASP A 122 9.77 -16.52 9.82
CA ASP A 122 9.78 -17.71 10.71
C ASP A 122 10.72 -17.59 11.93
N LYS A 123 11.17 -16.37 12.27
CA LYS A 123 12.07 -16.10 13.40
C LYS A 123 11.40 -15.35 14.55
N ASN A 124 10.07 -15.34 14.61
CA ASN A 124 9.33 -14.56 15.62
C ASN A 124 9.80 -13.10 15.69
N ALA A 125 9.89 -12.46 14.52
CA ALA A 125 10.34 -11.07 14.41
C ALA A 125 9.35 -10.11 15.09
N PHE A 126 9.83 -8.93 15.43
CA PHE A 126 8.98 -7.90 16.04
C PHE A 126 7.77 -7.58 15.15
N GLN A 127 6.58 -7.71 15.72
CA GLN A 127 5.30 -7.49 15.03
C GLN A 127 5.04 -8.41 13.84
N ASP A 128 5.70 -9.56 13.76
CA ASP A 128 5.38 -10.57 12.75
C ASP A 128 4.05 -11.25 13.08
N LEU A 129 3.14 -11.29 12.12
CA LEU A 129 1.85 -11.98 12.20
C LEU A 129 1.56 -12.66 10.85
N ASP A 130 0.73 -13.68 10.87
CA ASP A 130 0.18 -14.24 9.63
C ASP A 130 -0.85 -13.29 9.01
N HIS A 131 -0.36 -12.28 8.30
CA HIS A 131 -1.21 -11.30 7.61
C HIS A 131 -2.05 -11.96 6.51
N ILE A 132 -1.56 -13.01 5.85
CA ILE A 132 -2.30 -13.72 4.80
C ILE A 132 -3.52 -14.39 5.42
N GLY A 133 -3.34 -15.15 6.50
CA GLY A 133 -4.44 -15.79 7.24
C GLY A 133 -5.43 -14.74 7.77
N MET A 134 -4.93 -13.69 8.41
CA MET A 134 -5.75 -12.63 9.00
C MET A 134 -6.65 -11.93 7.96
N PHE A 135 -6.12 -11.59 6.80
CA PHE A 135 -6.87 -10.85 5.77
C PHE A 135 -7.67 -11.74 4.83
N SER A 136 -7.46 -13.05 4.81
CA SER A 136 -8.15 -13.96 3.89
C SER A 136 -9.67 -13.93 4.00
N ALA A 137 -10.20 -13.73 5.22
CA ALA A 137 -11.63 -13.68 5.48
C ALA A 137 -12.28 -12.32 5.15
N VAL A 138 -11.49 -11.25 5.05
CA VAL A 138 -11.95 -9.86 4.88
C VAL A 138 -11.47 -9.22 3.58
N SER A 139 -10.89 -10.00 2.68
CA SER A 139 -10.41 -9.53 1.39
C SER A 139 -10.80 -10.47 0.26
N LYS A 140 -11.11 -9.91 -0.88
CA LYS A 140 -11.35 -10.68 -2.11
C LYS A 140 -10.07 -11.38 -2.60
N TRP A 141 -8.94 -10.76 -2.34
CA TRP A 141 -7.63 -11.25 -2.76
C TRP A 141 -6.56 -10.73 -1.80
N VAL A 142 -5.64 -11.59 -1.39
CA VAL A 142 -4.51 -11.25 -0.53
C VAL A 142 -3.24 -11.96 -1.02
N ARG A 143 -2.13 -11.23 -1.07
CA ARG A 143 -0.85 -11.75 -1.53
C ARG A 143 0.32 -11.04 -0.84
N ARG A 144 1.40 -11.79 -0.65
CA ARG A 144 2.71 -11.25 -0.28
C ARG A 144 3.50 -10.96 -1.56
N VAL A 145 3.94 -9.71 -1.74
CA VAL A 145 4.71 -9.28 -2.91
C VAL A 145 6.16 -9.10 -2.50
N ASN A 146 7.00 -10.05 -2.85
CA ASN A 146 8.42 -10.09 -2.48
C ASN A 146 9.35 -9.71 -3.62
N GLU A 147 8.88 -9.74 -4.85
CA GLU A 147 9.66 -9.54 -6.06
C GLU A 147 8.91 -8.61 -7.02
N PRO A 148 9.59 -7.65 -7.68
CA PRO A 148 8.95 -6.74 -8.64
C PRO A 148 8.39 -7.45 -9.88
N SER A 149 8.86 -8.65 -10.16
CA SER A 149 8.49 -9.45 -11.33
C SER A 149 7.28 -10.35 -11.11
N ARG A 150 6.65 -10.30 -9.93
CA ARG A 150 5.53 -11.20 -9.57
C ARG A 150 4.29 -10.42 -9.15
#